data_c1fde56a14f4b8a74d3a4d6e528a2b8b
#
_entry.id   c1fde56a14f4b8a74d3a4d6e528a2b8b
#
_cell.length_a   1.000
_cell.length_b   1.000
_cell.length_c   1.000
_cell.angle_alpha   90.00
_cell.angle_beta   90.00
_cell.angle_gamma   90.00
#
_symmetry.space_group_name_H-M   'P 1'
#
loop_
_entity.id
_entity.type
_entity.pdbx_description
1 polymer ?
#
loop_
_entity_poly.entity_id
_entity_poly.type
_entity_poly.pdbx_seq_one_letter_code
_entity_poly.pdbx_strand_id
1 'polypeptide(L)'
;VIDEVVELFPSQYIHLGGDAIQRTCWNECPLCKERMRKEGVDDEKGLFGYFMRRMDSYVRSKGRKVMGWEEVMDANLSRGAVIFDWHGYGHGAVKAGKQGHDFIVTPTGKMYLNGYQGPQWFEPVLSFGGTNTLKNIYDYEPVERYWTMSMRSHLLGMQASLWTEFCESQKDVEYLLYPRLAAVAESAWSAPISKRWERFLLALDDYLERWEIKGIKPSMSMYNIGHEVVPNFGGLKVSLSCIRPDVEIRYTTDGSDP
;
A
#
# COMPACT_ATOMS: atom_id res chain seq x y z
N VAL A 1 -14.45 16.07 18.38
CA VAL A 1 -13.40 15.52 17.48
C VAL A 1 -13.72 15.81 16.02
N ILE A 2 -14.81 15.23 15.41
CA ILE A 2 -15.09 15.43 13.97
C ILE A 2 -15.32 16.91 13.65
N ASP A 3 -16.00 17.68 14.49
CA ASP A 3 -16.21 19.11 14.28
C ASP A 3 -14.89 19.87 14.21
N GLU A 4 -13.99 19.64 15.14
CA GLU A 4 -12.64 20.22 15.16
C GLU A 4 -11.84 19.84 13.93
N VAL A 5 -11.90 18.57 13.48
CA VAL A 5 -11.24 18.12 12.26
C VAL A 5 -11.79 18.85 11.03
N VAL A 6 -13.10 19.02 10.94
CA VAL A 6 -13.75 19.73 9.81
C VAL A 6 -13.38 21.21 9.77
N GLU A 7 -13.17 21.84 10.93
CA GLU A 7 -12.70 23.24 11.03
C GLU A 7 -11.24 23.39 10.61
N LEU A 8 -10.38 22.42 10.98
CA LEU A 8 -8.94 22.47 10.69
C LEU A 8 -8.62 22.07 9.24
N PHE A 9 -9.37 21.14 8.67
CA PHE A 9 -9.06 20.57 7.34
C PHE A 9 -10.19 20.89 6.34
N PRO A 10 -9.88 21.59 5.24
CA PRO A 10 -10.87 21.97 4.23
C PRO A 10 -11.25 20.81 3.30
N SER A 11 -10.69 19.62 3.48
CA SER A 11 -10.95 18.44 2.64
C SER A 11 -12.42 18.11 2.56
N GLN A 12 -12.89 17.75 1.38
CA GLN A 12 -14.24 17.22 1.17
C GLN A 12 -14.43 15.84 1.85
N TYR A 13 -13.34 15.16 2.19
CA TYR A 13 -13.34 13.78 2.68
C TYR A 13 -12.80 13.71 4.10
N ILE A 14 -13.39 12.82 4.91
CA ILE A 14 -12.93 12.43 6.24
C ILE A 14 -12.73 10.91 6.25
N HIS A 15 -11.50 10.47 6.49
CA HIS A 15 -11.18 9.05 6.59
C HIS A 15 -11.43 8.57 8.02
N LEU A 16 -12.30 7.58 8.18
CA LEU A 16 -12.74 7.06 9.48
C LEU A 16 -11.98 5.78 9.91
N GLY A 17 -11.01 5.32 9.12
CA GLY A 17 -10.34 4.05 9.40
C GLY A 17 -11.25 2.85 9.13
N GLY A 18 -11.46 2.01 10.13
CA GLY A 18 -12.38 0.88 10.07
C GLY A 18 -11.71 -0.49 10.02
N ASP A 19 -10.38 -0.53 9.92
CA ASP A 19 -9.55 -1.73 9.91
C ASP A 19 -9.12 -2.17 11.31
N ALA A 20 -8.52 -3.34 11.40
CA ALA A 20 -7.81 -3.90 12.57
C ALA A 20 -8.55 -3.78 13.91
N ILE A 21 -9.87 -3.73 13.91
CA ILE A 21 -10.68 -3.60 15.13
C ILE A 21 -10.80 -4.96 15.83
N GLN A 22 -10.19 -5.06 17.01
CA GLN A 22 -10.36 -6.21 17.89
C GLN A 22 -11.71 -6.12 18.60
N ARG A 23 -12.68 -6.90 18.16
CA ARG A 23 -14.07 -6.87 18.66
C ARG A 23 -14.38 -7.96 19.68
N THR A 24 -13.44 -8.86 19.97
CA THR A 24 -13.66 -10.02 20.83
C THR A 24 -14.18 -9.66 22.23
N CYS A 25 -13.68 -8.57 22.83
CA CYS A 25 -14.11 -8.12 24.15
C CYS A 25 -15.50 -7.46 24.15
N TRP A 26 -16.08 -7.11 23.00
CA TRP A 26 -17.36 -6.44 22.94
C TRP A 26 -18.51 -7.36 23.36
N ASN A 27 -18.38 -8.66 23.11
CA ASN A 27 -19.35 -9.67 23.52
C ASN A 27 -19.33 -9.95 25.03
N GLU A 28 -18.27 -9.54 25.74
CA GLU A 28 -18.16 -9.67 27.19
C GLU A 28 -18.49 -8.36 27.92
N CYS A 29 -18.35 -7.22 27.24
CA CYS A 29 -18.57 -5.90 27.81
C CYS A 29 -20.07 -5.63 28.05
N PRO A 30 -20.50 -5.35 29.30
CA PRO A 30 -21.90 -5.08 29.60
C PRO A 30 -22.48 -3.87 28.85
N LEU A 31 -21.68 -2.81 28.66
CA LEU A 31 -22.10 -1.61 27.95
C LEU A 31 -22.29 -1.88 26.44
N CYS A 32 -21.42 -2.70 25.85
CA CYS A 32 -21.56 -3.11 24.45
C CYS A 32 -22.82 -3.98 24.26
N LYS A 33 -23.04 -4.94 25.15
CA LYS A 33 -24.25 -5.79 25.14
C LYS A 33 -25.54 -4.95 25.27
N GLU A 34 -25.54 -4.00 26.19
CA GLU A 34 -26.68 -3.08 26.35
C GLU A 34 -26.91 -2.25 25.08
N ARG A 35 -25.81 -1.74 24.47
CA ARG A 35 -25.91 -0.98 23.23
C ARG A 35 -26.43 -1.85 22.09
N MET A 36 -25.91 -3.07 21.93
CA MET A 36 -26.40 -4.02 20.91
C MET A 36 -27.90 -4.26 21.07
N ARG A 37 -28.36 -4.56 22.31
CA ARG A 37 -29.80 -4.73 22.60
C ARG A 37 -30.63 -3.48 22.25
N LYS A 38 -30.14 -2.31 22.62
CA LYS A 38 -30.83 -1.01 22.37
C LYS A 38 -30.96 -0.69 20.89
N GLU A 39 -29.94 -1.02 20.10
CA GLU A 39 -29.88 -0.73 18.66
C GLU A 39 -30.42 -1.90 17.80
N GLY A 40 -30.85 -2.99 18.43
CA GLY A 40 -31.38 -4.16 17.72
C GLY A 40 -30.36 -4.86 16.82
N VAL A 41 -29.11 -4.94 17.28
CA VAL A 41 -28.01 -5.67 16.60
C VAL A 41 -27.58 -6.85 17.42
N ASP A 42 -27.27 -7.97 16.75
CA ASP A 42 -27.13 -9.28 17.40
C ASP A 42 -25.69 -9.59 17.85
N ASP A 43 -24.70 -8.95 17.22
CA ASP A 43 -23.29 -9.25 17.41
C ASP A 43 -22.38 -8.00 17.35
N GLU A 44 -21.09 -8.21 17.60
CA GLU A 44 -20.07 -7.16 17.53
C GLU A 44 -19.88 -6.59 16.12
N LYS A 45 -20.17 -7.35 15.08
CA LYS A 45 -20.12 -6.88 13.70
C LYS A 45 -21.28 -5.92 13.43
N GLY A 46 -22.48 -6.22 13.93
CA GLY A 46 -23.64 -5.34 13.89
C GLY A 46 -23.40 -4.05 14.68
N LEU A 47 -22.74 -4.14 15.85
CA LEU A 47 -22.38 -2.97 16.65
C LEU A 47 -21.36 -2.08 15.94
N PHE A 48 -20.34 -2.65 15.29
CA PHE A 48 -19.42 -1.91 14.43
C PHE A 48 -20.15 -1.20 13.30
N GLY A 49 -21.03 -1.93 12.60
CA GLY A 49 -21.85 -1.38 11.53
C GLY A 49 -22.72 -0.21 11.99
N TYR A 50 -23.35 -0.33 13.17
CA TYR A 50 -24.11 0.76 13.79
C TYR A 50 -23.23 2.00 14.02
N PHE A 51 -22.04 1.81 14.62
CA PHE A 51 -21.13 2.92 14.87
C PHE A 51 -20.71 3.61 13.57
N MET A 52 -20.30 2.84 12.57
CA MET A 52 -19.85 3.40 11.28
C MET A 52 -20.95 4.14 10.54
N ARG A 53 -22.19 3.62 10.53
CA ARG A 53 -23.35 4.33 9.93
C ARG A 53 -23.66 5.64 10.66
N ARG A 54 -23.54 5.64 11.99
CA ARG A 54 -23.72 6.86 12.77
C ARG A 54 -22.67 7.90 12.43
N MET A 55 -21.41 7.50 12.29
CA MET A 55 -20.32 8.40 11.91
C MET A 55 -20.47 8.88 10.47
N ASP A 56 -20.85 8.00 9.52
CA ASP A 56 -21.16 8.40 8.14
C ASP A 56 -22.26 9.47 8.09
N SER A 57 -23.36 9.24 8.80
CA SER A 57 -24.45 10.22 8.88
C SER A 57 -24.00 11.55 9.46
N TYR A 58 -23.17 11.52 10.49
CA TYR A 58 -22.65 12.73 11.13
C TYR A 58 -21.68 13.50 10.22
N VAL A 59 -20.75 12.82 9.57
CA VAL A 59 -19.81 13.43 8.60
C VAL A 59 -20.58 14.08 7.44
N ARG A 60 -21.60 13.39 6.93
CA ARG A 60 -22.47 13.95 5.86
C ARG A 60 -23.25 15.17 6.31
N SER A 61 -23.69 15.22 7.57
CA SER A 61 -24.37 16.41 8.12
C SER A 61 -23.47 17.65 8.18
N LYS A 62 -22.14 17.45 8.12
CA LYS A 62 -21.13 18.51 8.00
C LYS A 62 -20.77 18.85 6.55
N GLY A 63 -21.51 18.31 5.56
CA GLY A 63 -21.25 18.52 4.14
C GLY A 63 -19.99 17.81 3.63
N ARG A 64 -19.51 16.79 4.34
CA ARG A 64 -18.33 16.01 3.99
C ARG A 64 -18.70 14.58 3.56
N LYS A 65 -17.76 13.87 2.91
CA LYS A 65 -17.90 12.46 2.52
C LYS A 65 -16.99 11.59 3.38
N VAL A 66 -17.40 10.36 3.62
CA VAL A 66 -16.60 9.38 4.36
C VAL A 66 -15.65 8.67 3.43
N MET A 67 -14.44 8.42 3.90
CA MET A 67 -13.52 7.43 3.40
C MET A 67 -13.27 6.37 4.48
N GLY A 68 -12.93 5.15 4.09
CA GLY A 68 -12.56 4.10 5.04
C GLY A 68 -11.88 2.92 4.35
N TRP A 69 -11.19 2.11 5.17
CA TRP A 69 -10.65 0.86 4.70
C TRP A 69 -11.77 -0.11 4.31
N GLU A 70 -11.51 -1.10 3.52
CA GLU A 70 -12.53 -1.97 2.90
C GLU A 70 -13.47 -2.68 3.89
N GLU A 71 -13.07 -2.82 5.16
CA GLU A 71 -13.89 -3.38 6.22
C GLU A 71 -15.18 -2.59 6.48
N VAL A 72 -15.17 -1.28 6.19
CA VAL A 72 -16.36 -0.43 6.38
C VAL A 72 -17.51 -0.79 5.43
N MET A 73 -17.24 -1.52 4.35
CA MET A 73 -18.29 -1.98 3.44
C MET A 73 -19.31 -2.90 4.10
N ASP A 74 -18.89 -3.61 5.15
CA ASP A 74 -19.79 -4.45 5.94
C ASP A 74 -20.78 -3.63 6.79
N ALA A 75 -20.54 -2.35 6.95
CA ALA A 75 -21.41 -1.44 7.70
C ALA A 75 -22.56 -0.87 6.88
N ASN A 76 -22.65 -1.12 5.57
CA ASN A 76 -23.63 -0.53 4.66
C ASN A 76 -23.65 1.01 4.73
N LEU A 77 -22.50 1.62 4.47
CA LEU A 77 -22.34 3.06 4.41
C LEU A 77 -23.11 3.67 3.21
N SER A 78 -23.28 4.99 3.23
CA SER A 78 -23.86 5.72 2.09
C SER A 78 -23.05 5.50 0.81
N ARG A 79 -23.70 5.50 -0.35
CA ARG A 79 -23.06 5.31 -1.67
C ARG A 79 -21.97 6.34 -2.00
N GLY A 80 -21.96 7.47 -1.30
CA GLY A 80 -20.91 8.48 -1.45
C GLY A 80 -19.62 8.19 -0.69
N ALA A 81 -19.58 7.12 0.12
CA ALA A 81 -18.36 6.70 0.81
C ALA A 81 -17.32 6.14 -0.19
N VAL A 82 -16.05 6.49 0.03
CA VAL A 82 -14.92 6.01 -0.77
C VAL A 82 -14.19 4.92 -0.02
N ILE A 83 -13.92 3.81 -0.69
CA ILE A 83 -13.33 2.61 -0.10
C ILE A 83 -11.85 2.50 -0.47
N PHE A 84 -11.00 2.23 0.51
CA PHE A 84 -9.59 1.91 0.30
C PHE A 84 -9.40 0.40 0.31
N ASP A 85 -9.09 -0.18 -0.86
CA ASP A 85 -8.81 -1.61 -1.04
C ASP A 85 -7.32 -1.86 -0.73
N TRP A 86 -7.04 -2.45 0.45
CA TRP A 86 -5.68 -2.61 0.95
C TRP A 86 -5.21 -4.06 1.07
N HIS A 87 -6.11 -5.06 1.17
CA HIS A 87 -5.71 -6.46 1.32
C HIS A 87 -4.93 -7.03 0.12
N GLY A 88 -5.00 -6.35 -1.03
CA GLY A 88 -4.06 -6.62 -2.11
C GLY A 88 -4.47 -7.67 -3.12
N TYR A 89 -5.68 -8.20 -3.03
CA TYR A 89 -6.21 -9.20 -3.96
C TYR A 89 -7.30 -8.65 -4.88
N GLY A 90 -7.57 -7.34 -4.82
CA GLY A 90 -8.61 -6.68 -5.61
C GLY A 90 -10.05 -7.06 -5.25
N HIS A 91 -10.25 -7.85 -4.19
CA HIS A 91 -11.58 -8.28 -3.76
C HIS A 91 -12.37 -7.12 -3.18
N GLY A 92 -11.72 -6.24 -2.43
CA GLY A 92 -12.30 -5.02 -1.88
C GLY A 92 -12.77 -4.09 -2.99
N ALA A 93 -11.94 -3.84 -4.00
CA ALA A 93 -12.28 -3.04 -5.17
C ALA A 93 -13.49 -3.60 -5.93
N VAL A 94 -13.50 -4.94 -6.17
CA VAL A 94 -14.64 -5.62 -6.82
C VAL A 94 -15.91 -5.45 -6.01
N LYS A 95 -15.85 -5.64 -4.69
CA LYS A 95 -17.00 -5.50 -3.79
C LYS A 95 -17.50 -4.06 -3.77
N ALA A 96 -16.60 -3.08 -3.64
CA ALA A 96 -16.91 -1.66 -3.64
C ALA A 96 -17.62 -1.24 -4.94
N GLY A 97 -17.04 -1.55 -6.10
CA GLY A 97 -17.64 -1.24 -7.39
C GLY A 97 -19.02 -1.90 -7.61
N LYS A 98 -19.20 -3.15 -7.16
CA LYS A 98 -20.52 -3.82 -7.21
C LYS A 98 -21.55 -3.16 -6.31
N GLN A 99 -21.15 -2.57 -5.19
CA GLN A 99 -22.03 -1.83 -4.28
C GLN A 99 -22.24 -0.37 -4.72
N GLY A 100 -21.54 0.08 -5.77
CA GLY A 100 -21.63 1.43 -6.29
C GLY A 100 -20.85 2.45 -5.47
N HIS A 101 -19.79 2.02 -4.78
CA HIS A 101 -18.83 2.89 -4.12
C HIS A 101 -17.66 3.21 -5.03
N ASP A 102 -17.21 4.44 -4.99
CA ASP A 102 -15.90 4.80 -5.52
C ASP A 102 -14.80 4.17 -4.62
N PHE A 103 -13.65 3.85 -5.21
CA PHE A 103 -12.58 3.22 -4.45
C PHE A 103 -11.19 3.68 -4.90
N ILE A 104 -10.23 3.52 -4.00
CA ILE A 104 -8.81 3.74 -4.19
C ILE A 104 -8.10 2.41 -3.92
N VAL A 105 -7.15 2.02 -4.78
CA VAL A 105 -6.35 0.81 -4.57
C VAL A 105 -5.05 1.14 -3.86
N THR A 106 -4.75 0.41 -2.79
CA THR A 106 -3.52 0.54 -2.00
C THR A 106 -3.04 -0.82 -1.48
N PRO A 107 -2.85 -1.82 -2.38
CA PRO A 107 -2.60 -3.20 -1.98
C PRO A 107 -1.29 -3.35 -1.21
N THR A 108 -1.35 -4.04 -0.06
CA THR A 108 -0.20 -4.28 0.84
C THR A 108 1.02 -4.83 0.11
N GLY A 109 0.84 -5.81 -0.75
CA GLY A 109 1.93 -6.48 -1.47
C GLY A 109 2.63 -5.62 -2.54
N LYS A 110 2.07 -4.43 -2.86
CA LYS A 110 2.59 -3.56 -3.93
C LYS A 110 2.76 -2.11 -3.50
N MET A 111 1.81 -1.58 -2.72
CA MET A 111 1.75 -0.15 -2.41
C MET A 111 2.14 0.18 -0.97
N TYR A 112 2.45 -0.82 -0.13
CA TYR A 112 3.03 -0.58 1.19
C TYR A 112 4.55 -0.49 1.08
N LEU A 113 5.08 0.71 1.40
CA LEU A 113 6.49 1.05 1.27
C LEU A 113 7.31 0.74 2.53
N ASN A 114 6.71 0.13 3.53
CA ASN A 114 7.39 -0.32 4.75
C ASN A 114 7.91 -1.77 4.67
N GLY A 115 7.75 -2.45 3.51
CA GLY A 115 8.38 -3.74 3.22
C GLY A 115 9.84 -3.61 2.77
N TYR A 116 10.59 -4.72 2.85
CA TYR A 116 11.96 -4.78 2.35
C TYR A 116 12.04 -4.50 0.85
N GLN A 117 13.11 -3.84 0.42
CA GLN A 117 13.35 -3.50 -1.00
C GLN A 117 14.19 -4.55 -1.72
N GLY A 118 14.86 -5.41 -0.97
CA GLY A 118 15.71 -6.49 -1.41
C GLY A 118 15.78 -7.61 -0.37
N PRO A 119 16.82 -8.48 -0.45
CA PRO A 119 17.03 -9.50 0.57
C PRO A 119 17.20 -8.90 1.96
N GLN A 120 16.49 -9.45 2.95
CA GLN A 120 16.41 -8.92 4.31
C GLN A 120 17.77 -8.61 4.95
N TRP A 121 18.78 -9.45 4.70
CA TRP A 121 20.12 -9.28 5.29
C TRP A 121 20.90 -8.08 4.75
N PHE A 122 20.43 -7.42 3.70
CA PHE A 122 21.00 -6.17 3.19
C PHE A 122 20.19 -4.93 3.62
N GLU A 123 19.05 -5.13 4.29
CA GLU A 123 18.17 -4.02 4.65
C GLU A 123 18.54 -3.42 6.00
N PRO A 124 18.78 -2.11 6.10
CA PRO A 124 19.18 -1.45 7.35
C PRO A 124 18.02 -1.21 8.31
N VAL A 125 16.78 -1.25 7.81
CA VAL A 125 15.56 -0.94 8.57
C VAL A 125 14.75 -2.21 8.76
N LEU A 126 14.30 -2.47 9.97
CA LEU A 126 13.39 -3.58 10.25
C LEU A 126 12.05 -3.35 9.53
N SER A 127 11.40 -4.44 9.13
CA SER A 127 10.12 -4.43 8.46
C SER A 127 9.22 -5.55 8.97
N PHE A 128 7.93 -5.46 8.74
CA PHE A 128 6.96 -6.55 8.97
C PHE A 128 7.20 -7.81 8.12
N GLY A 129 8.18 -7.78 7.24
CA GLY A 129 8.48 -8.85 6.31
C GLY A 129 7.91 -8.62 4.91
N GLY A 130 8.22 -9.57 4.03
CA GLY A 130 7.89 -9.44 2.61
C GLY A 130 8.82 -8.48 1.86
N THR A 131 9.06 -8.81 0.59
CA THR A 131 9.91 -8.00 -0.29
C THR A 131 9.05 -7.32 -1.35
N ASN A 132 9.17 -6.00 -1.43
CA ASN A 132 8.51 -5.19 -2.43
C ASN A 132 9.53 -4.30 -3.13
N THR A 133 10.13 -4.85 -4.19
CA THR A 133 11.22 -4.18 -4.93
C THR A 133 10.72 -3.00 -5.74
N LEU A 134 11.64 -2.13 -6.14
CA LEU A 134 11.38 -1.05 -7.09
C LEU A 134 10.66 -1.56 -8.36
N LYS A 135 11.12 -2.70 -8.91
CA LYS A 135 10.54 -3.30 -10.12
C LYS A 135 9.12 -3.81 -9.89
N ASN A 136 8.84 -4.40 -8.72
CA ASN A 136 7.49 -4.86 -8.37
C ASN A 136 6.46 -3.74 -8.33
N ILE A 137 6.87 -2.57 -7.85
CA ILE A 137 6.00 -1.37 -7.82
C ILE A 137 5.84 -0.81 -9.23
N TYR A 138 6.94 -0.71 -9.98
CA TYR A 138 6.90 -0.24 -11.35
C TYR A 138 5.97 -1.09 -12.24
N ASP A 139 6.00 -2.41 -12.08
CA ASP A 139 5.19 -3.34 -12.86
C ASP A 139 3.73 -3.40 -12.41
N TYR A 140 3.40 -2.79 -11.28
CA TYR A 140 2.01 -2.80 -10.80
C TYR A 140 1.10 -2.03 -11.74
N GLU A 141 -0.05 -2.65 -12.05
CA GLU A 141 -1.14 -2.07 -12.83
C GLU A 141 -2.39 -1.99 -11.94
N PRO A 142 -2.87 -0.78 -11.63
CA PRO A 142 -4.00 -0.59 -10.72
C PRO A 142 -5.33 -1.09 -11.27
N VAL A 143 -5.43 -1.23 -12.59
CA VAL A 143 -6.65 -1.69 -13.27
C VAL A 143 -6.50 -3.15 -13.69
N GLU A 144 -7.22 -4.03 -13.02
CA GLU A 144 -7.22 -5.44 -13.38
C GLU A 144 -7.91 -5.71 -14.71
N ARG A 145 -7.36 -6.65 -15.49
CA ARG A 145 -7.85 -6.95 -16.86
C ARG A 145 -9.31 -7.40 -16.90
N TYR A 146 -9.77 -8.08 -15.84
CA TYR A 146 -11.13 -8.59 -15.73
C TYR A 146 -12.17 -7.57 -15.27
N TRP A 147 -11.76 -6.34 -14.92
CA TRP A 147 -12.69 -5.31 -14.49
C TRP A 147 -13.53 -4.81 -15.66
N THR A 148 -14.84 -4.77 -15.45
CA THR A 148 -15.80 -4.17 -16.38
C THR A 148 -15.60 -2.65 -16.46
N MET A 149 -16.15 -2.02 -17.51
CA MET A 149 -16.12 -0.56 -17.63
C MET A 149 -16.81 0.13 -16.45
N SER A 150 -17.91 -0.45 -15.95
CA SER A 150 -18.62 0.06 -14.77
C SER A 150 -17.72 0.03 -13.52
N MET A 151 -16.95 -1.04 -13.31
CA MET A 151 -16.01 -1.10 -12.19
C MET A 151 -14.90 -0.07 -12.32
N ARG A 152 -14.33 0.06 -13.52
CA ARG A 152 -13.26 1.03 -13.80
C ARG A 152 -13.69 2.46 -13.57
N SER A 153 -14.97 2.80 -13.81
CA SER A 153 -15.50 4.15 -13.57
C SER A 153 -15.57 4.54 -12.11
N HIS A 154 -15.49 3.55 -11.19
CA HIS A 154 -15.44 3.79 -9.74
C HIS A 154 -14.01 3.89 -9.20
N LEU A 155 -12.98 3.56 -9.97
CA LEU A 155 -11.59 3.72 -9.54
C LEU A 155 -11.21 5.21 -9.57
N LEU A 156 -10.97 5.80 -8.41
CA LEU A 156 -10.48 7.17 -8.29
C LEU A 156 -8.98 7.28 -8.48
N GLY A 157 -8.24 6.22 -8.19
CA GLY A 157 -6.79 6.18 -8.32
C GLY A 157 -6.14 5.16 -7.41
N MET A 158 -4.84 5.37 -7.14
CA MET A 158 -4.03 4.52 -6.29
C MET A 158 -3.32 5.33 -5.22
N GLN A 159 -2.97 4.68 -4.11
CA GLN A 159 -2.21 5.26 -3.02
C GLN A 159 -1.08 4.32 -2.61
N ALA A 160 0.07 4.89 -2.26
CA ALA A 160 1.09 4.17 -1.51
C ALA A 160 1.03 4.55 -0.04
N SER A 161 1.29 3.59 0.84
CA SER A 161 1.28 3.77 2.29
C SER A 161 2.66 3.46 2.88
N LEU A 162 3.14 4.33 3.75
CA LEU A 162 4.33 4.09 4.57
C LEU A 162 3.91 4.11 6.04
N TRP A 163 3.97 2.93 6.67
CA TRP A 163 3.73 2.76 8.09
C TRP A 163 5.07 2.82 8.82
N THR A 164 5.15 3.59 9.89
CA THR A 164 6.42 4.03 10.48
C THR A 164 6.77 3.36 11.80
N GLU A 165 6.19 2.19 12.10
CA GLU A 165 6.42 1.48 13.36
C GLU A 165 7.90 1.13 13.60
N PHE A 166 8.68 0.98 12.52
CA PHE A 166 10.10 0.68 12.58
C PHE A 166 10.99 1.83 12.10
N CYS A 167 10.43 3.02 11.88
CA CYS A 167 11.20 4.19 11.48
C CYS A 167 11.58 5.01 12.72
N GLU A 168 12.86 5.08 13.03
CA GLU A 168 13.40 5.84 14.15
C GLU A 168 13.87 7.24 13.74
N SER A 169 14.07 7.46 12.45
CA SER A 169 14.64 8.69 11.92
C SER A 169 14.07 9.08 10.56
N GLN A 170 14.29 10.33 10.15
CA GLN A 170 13.99 10.80 8.80
C GLN A 170 14.74 9.98 7.73
N LYS A 171 15.95 9.52 8.02
CA LYS A 171 16.73 8.70 7.08
C LYS A 171 16.05 7.35 6.77
N ASP A 172 15.40 6.75 7.77
CA ASP A 172 14.66 5.50 7.58
C ASP A 172 13.45 5.72 6.67
N VAL A 173 12.75 6.84 6.88
CA VAL A 173 11.63 7.26 6.02
C VAL A 173 12.12 7.49 4.59
N GLU A 174 13.21 8.23 4.40
CA GLU A 174 13.79 8.48 3.07
C GLU A 174 14.21 7.19 2.38
N TYR A 175 14.90 6.30 3.12
CA TYR A 175 15.32 4.99 2.64
C TYR A 175 14.12 4.15 2.16
N LEU A 176 13.06 4.09 2.95
CA LEU A 176 11.86 3.31 2.62
C LEU A 176 11.05 3.93 1.47
N LEU A 177 10.99 5.25 1.37
CA LEU A 177 10.25 5.94 0.31
C LEU A 177 10.98 5.87 -1.04
N TYR A 178 12.27 6.21 -1.04
CA TYR A 178 13.01 6.40 -2.28
C TYR A 178 13.90 5.17 -2.59
N PRO A 179 13.99 4.75 -3.85
CA PRO A 179 13.39 5.33 -5.06
C PRO A 179 11.96 4.85 -5.37
N ARG A 180 11.34 4.00 -4.52
CA ARG A 180 10.05 3.36 -4.81
C ARG A 180 8.91 4.35 -5.08
N LEU A 181 8.93 5.51 -4.43
CA LEU A 181 7.93 6.56 -4.67
C LEU A 181 7.94 7.07 -6.12
N ALA A 182 9.11 7.09 -6.78
CA ALA A 182 9.19 7.40 -8.20
C ALA A 182 8.48 6.34 -9.07
N ALA A 183 8.60 5.06 -8.70
CA ALA A 183 7.89 3.98 -9.40
C ALA A 183 6.37 4.03 -9.14
N VAL A 184 5.94 4.42 -7.93
CA VAL A 184 4.51 4.69 -7.64
C VAL A 184 3.99 5.79 -8.55
N ALA A 185 4.74 6.90 -8.69
CA ALA A 185 4.35 7.99 -9.57
C ALA A 185 4.25 7.55 -11.03
N GLU A 186 5.24 6.79 -11.53
CA GLU A 186 5.18 6.25 -12.90
C GLU A 186 3.96 5.34 -13.10
N SER A 187 3.66 4.46 -12.14
CA SER A 187 2.49 3.56 -12.23
C SER A 187 1.16 4.30 -12.13
N ALA A 188 1.10 5.42 -11.42
CA ALA A 188 -0.11 6.21 -11.26
C ALA A 188 -0.40 7.12 -12.47
N TRP A 189 0.64 7.64 -13.14
CA TRP A 189 0.49 8.68 -14.16
C TRP A 189 0.75 8.22 -15.59
N SER A 190 1.41 7.06 -15.78
CA SER A 190 1.74 6.55 -17.10
C SER A 190 0.78 5.45 -17.54
N ALA A 191 0.28 5.54 -18.76
CA ALA A 191 -0.47 4.43 -19.34
C ALA A 191 0.42 3.19 -19.45
N PRO A 192 -0.10 1.96 -19.21
CA PRO A 192 0.69 0.72 -19.23
C PRO A 192 1.52 0.55 -20.50
N ILE A 193 0.92 0.90 -21.66
CA ILE A 193 1.59 0.80 -22.97
C ILE A 193 2.77 1.76 -23.13
N SER A 194 2.80 2.82 -22.34
CA SER A 194 3.85 3.86 -22.40
C SER A 194 5.01 3.59 -21.43
N LYS A 195 4.84 2.66 -20.48
CA LYS A 195 5.88 2.32 -19.52
C LYS A 195 7.06 1.62 -20.22
N ARG A 196 8.28 2.08 -19.95
CA ARG A 196 9.54 1.51 -20.44
C ARG A 196 10.54 1.50 -19.30
N TRP A 197 10.91 0.32 -18.82
CA TRP A 197 11.76 0.14 -17.63
C TRP A 197 13.11 0.85 -17.80
N GLU A 198 13.76 0.67 -18.93
CA GLU A 198 15.07 1.27 -19.21
C GLU A 198 15.00 2.81 -19.19
N ARG A 199 13.95 3.38 -19.78
CA ARG A 199 13.72 4.84 -19.73
C ARG A 199 13.47 5.33 -18.31
N PHE A 200 12.72 4.56 -17.52
CA PHE A 200 12.48 4.89 -16.12
C PHE A 200 13.79 4.89 -15.33
N LEU A 201 14.67 3.90 -15.54
CA LEU A 201 15.97 3.83 -14.88
C LEU A 201 16.87 5.02 -15.24
N LEU A 202 16.93 5.42 -16.51
CA LEU A 202 17.68 6.61 -16.94
C LEU A 202 17.18 7.89 -16.26
N ALA A 203 15.86 8.07 -16.20
CA ALA A 203 15.28 9.21 -15.49
C ALA A 203 15.53 9.13 -13.96
N LEU A 204 15.58 7.93 -13.42
CA LEU A 204 15.87 7.71 -12.01
C LEU A 204 17.31 8.10 -11.64
N ASP A 205 18.28 7.88 -12.53
CA ASP A 205 19.66 8.27 -12.30
C ASP A 205 19.78 9.80 -12.09
N ASP A 206 19.07 10.60 -12.89
CA ASP A 206 18.98 12.05 -12.69
C ASP A 206 18.36 12.41 -11.32
N TYR A 207 17.38 11.63 -10.85
CA TYR A 207 16.79 11.84 -9.53
C TYR A 207 17.74 11.46 -8.40
N LEU A 208 18.53 10.38 -8.54
CA LEU A 208 19.53 9.98 -7.55
C LEU A 208 20.55 11.10 -7.32
N GLU A 209 21.09 11.71 -8.38
CA GLU A 209 22.00 12.86 -8.28
C GLU A 209 21.35 14.04 -7.55
N ARG A 210 20.08 14.37 -7.90
CA ARG A 210 19.36 15.46 -7.24
C ARG A 210 19.07 15.17 -5.77
N TRP A 211 18.77 13.93 -5.41
CA TRP A 211 18.56 13.53 -4.02
C TRP A 211 19.86 13.61 -3.22
N GLU A 212 20.99 13.21 -3.81
CA GLU A 212 22.29 13.35 -3.19
C GLU A 212 22.62 14.81 -2.89
N ILE A 213 22.44 15.72 -3.84
CA ILE A 213 22.61 17.18 -3.65
C ILE A 213 21.73 17.70 -2.52
N LYS A 214 20.52 17.17 -2.36
CA LYS A 214 19.59 17.54 -1.29
C LYS A 214 19.86 16.85 0.05
N GLY A 215 20.83 15.95 0.12
CA GLY A 215 21.15 15.16 1.32
C GLY A 215 20.14 14.04 1.62
N ILE A 216 19.24 13.73 0.70
CA ILE A 216 18.30 12.61 0.82
C ILE A 216 19.04 11.30 0.61
N LYS A 217 18.74 10.29 1.41
CA LYS A 217 19.40 8.97 1.41
C LYS A 217 18.48 7.87 0.88
N PRO A 218 18.35 7.72 -0.46
CA PRO A 218 17.52 6.67 -1.05
C PRO A 218 18.11 5.28 -0.81
N SER A 219 17.26 4.26 -0.90
CA SER A 219 17.73 2.89 -0.96
C SER A 219 18.45 2.61 -2.28
N MET A 220 19.57 1.92 -2.18
CA MET A 220 20.33 1.41 -3.32
C MET A 220 20.07 -0.09 -3.56
N SER A 221 19.03 -0.65 -2.95
CA SER A 221 18.68 -2.08 -3.05
C SER A 221 18.41 -2.56 -4.48
N MET A 222 18.16 -1.65 -5.41
CA MET A 222 18.05 -1.96 -6.84
C MET A 222 19.36 -2.45 -7.48
N TYR A 223 20.50 -2.26 -6.80
CA TYR A 223 21.81 -2.77 -7.21
C TYR A 223 22.19 -4.08 -6.51
N ASN A 224 21.34 -4.57 -5.59
CA ASN A 224 21.59 -5.84 -4.91
C ASN A 224 21.61 -6.98 -5.93
N ILE A 225 22.61 -7.85 -5.79
CA ILE A 225 22.76 -9.04 -6.62
C ILE A 225 21.91 -10.15 -6.01
N GLY A 226 20.87 -10.56 -6.72
CA GLY A 226 20.13 -11.78 -6.43
C GLY A 226 20.89 -13.00 -6.89
N HIS A 227 20.72 -14.12 -6.19
CA HIS A 227 21.30 -15.39 -6.57
C HIS A 227 20.26 -16.51 -6.49
N GLU A 228 20.37 -17.44 -7.42
CA GLU A 228 19.62 -18.68 -7.43
C GLU A 228 20.62 -19.83 -7.53
N VAL A 229 20.47 -20.82 -6.66
CA VAL A 229 21.32 -22.00 -6.64
C VAL A 229 20.47 -23.23 -6.86
N VAL A 230 20.72 -23.97 -7.93
CA VAL A 230 20.00 -25.20 -8.26
C VAL A 230 20.99 -26.36 -8.44
N PRO A 231 20.63 -27.58 -8.01
CA PRO A 231 21.43 -28.77 -8.31
C PRO A 231 21.55 -28.95 -9.82
N ASN A 232 22.78 -29.30 -10.27
CA ASN A 232 23.07 -29.64 -11.65
C ASN A 232 23.93 -30.90 -11.68
N PHE A 233 24.02 -31.53 -12.83
CA PHE A 233 24.78 -32.78 -13.00
C PHE A 233 26.25 -32.58 -12.62
N GLY A 234 26.67 -33.17 -11.49
CA GLY A 234 28.04 -33.07 -10.98
C GLY A 234 28.35 -31.81 -10.13
N GLY A 235 27.36 -31.00 -9.77
CA GLY A 235 27.59 -29.80 -8.95
C GLY A 235 26.38 -28.92 -8.73
N LEU A 236 26.64 -27.64 -8.57
CA LEU A 236 25.61 -26.60 -8.39
C LEU A 236 25.68 -25.59 -9.53
N LYS A 237 24.55 -25.22 -10.06
CA LYS A 237 24.43 -24.07 -10.97
C LYS A 237 24.03 -22.87 -10.14
N VAL A 238 24.85 -21.82 -10.17
CA VAL A 238 24.55 -20.51 -9.56
C VAL A 238 24.21 -19.54 -10.67
N SER A 239 23.06 -18.89 -10.54
CA SER A 239 22.63 -17.81 -11.42
C SER A 239 22.63 -16.51 -10.64
N LEU A 240 23.30 -15.48 -11.15
CA LEU A 240 23.34 -14.15 -10.57
C LEU A 240 22.46 -13.21 -11.39
N SER A 241 21.75 -12.31 -10.72
CA SER A 241 20.85 -11.35 -11.37
C SER A 241 20.84 -10.02 -10.64
N CYS A 242 20.55 -8.95 -11.38
CA CYS A 242 20.27 -7.64 -10.82
C CYS A 242 19.04 -7.07 -11.52
N ILE A 243 18.20 -6.33 -10.80
CA ILE A 243 17.02 -5.69 -11.42
C ILE A 243 17.40 -4.52 -12.34
N ARG A 244 18.62 -3.98 -12.20
CA ARG A 244 19.22 -3.07 -13.16
C ARG A 244 19.94 -3.86 -14.25
N PRO A 245 19.54 -3.73 -15.52
CA PRO A 245 20.15 -4.50 -16.62
C PRO A 245 21.49 -3.92 -17.09
N ASP A 246 21.82 -2.70 -16.66
CA ASP A 246 22.99 -1.91 -17.08
C ASP A 246 24.21 -2.09 -16.17
N VAL A 247 24.17 -3.04 -15.23
CA VAL A 247 25.27 -3.32 -14.31
C VAL A 247 26.12 -4.50 -14.78
N GLU A 248 27.42 -4.43 -14.52
CA GLU A 248 28.35 -5.54 -14.67
C GLU A 248 28.45 -6.31 -13.33
N ILE A 249 28.11 -7.59 -13.34
CA ILE A 249 28.23 -8.45 -12.17
C ILE A 249 29.58 -9.15 -12.21
N ARG A 250 30.42 -8.88 -11.21
CA ARG A 250 31.73 -9.55 -11.03
C ARG A 250 31.64 -10.55 -9.89
N TYR A 251 32.37 -11.64 -9.97
CA TYR A 251 32.42 -12.66 -8.92
C TYR A 251 33.76 -13.37 -8.88
N THR A 252 34.07 -13.95 -7.74
CA THR A 252 35.22 -14.86 -7.55
C THR A 252 34.72 -16.20 -7.01
N THR A 253 35.55 -17.23 -7.14
CA THR A 253 35.25 -18.59 -6.63
C THR A 253 36.19 -19.02 -5.51
N ASP A 254 37.16 -18.21 -5.17
CA ASP A 254 38.21 -18.49 -4.19
C ASP A 254 38.09 -17.60 -2.93
N GLY A 255 37.09 -16.74 -2.85
CA GLY A 255 36.86 -15.84 -1.72
C GLY A 255 37.67 -14.55 -1.77
N SER A 256 38.36 -14.28 -2.87
CA SER A 256 38.97 -12.97 -3.11
C SER A 256 37.93 -11.93 -3.49
N ASP A 257 38.26 -10.64 -3.38
CA ASP A 257 37.41 -9.58 -3.88
C ASP A 257 37.34 -9.63 -5.42
N PRO A 258 36.12 -9.48 -6.00
CA PRO A 258 35.93 -9.54 -7.45
C PRO A 258 36.43 -8.30 -8.20
#